data_8e7a3bef80a5a6bd272bd398b7c37b5a
#
_entry.id   8e7a3bef80a5a6bd272bd398b7c37b5a
#
_cell.length_a   1.000
_cell.length_b   1.000
_cell.length_c   1.000
_cell.angle_alpha   90.00
_cell.angle_beta   90.00
_cell.angle_gamma   90.00
#
_symmetry.space_group_name_H-M   'P 1'
#
loop_
_entity.id
_entity.type
_entity.pdbx_description
1 polymer ?
#
loop_
_entity_poly.entity_id
_entity_poly.type
_entity_poly.pdbx_seq_one_letter_code
_entity_poly.pdbx_strand_id
1 'polypeptide(L)'
;MTIKTTDVRSSPREQIIHASEVIGRSEVRRKVFEEICRGKRNARTVNEIASATGLDRKLVFNEARVLYNNGIIERRKIKWKPITYLKDDFYSQNKKKIMKFATDKRARDKFPTKWNPKSTFTIINLPILRKSIDIKHLTIDEIDSFGKVAEVRLGPKAENTPILEETFQTGLQKILCEEGEFNDWGGEGNDLFSSRLMLRGKRVSVAFGLKGRGTKGKLTPKKLGKQGDQIQRLFRGPAEVFLIQYWGQIDESVVEQMKLIATAKSALEGRRIYYGEIDGQDTLRLLQAYRDCFE
;
A
#
# COMPACT_ATOMS: atom_id res chain seq x y z
N MET A 1 20.67 28.62 -16.51
CA MET A 1 21.18 27.73 -15.43
C MET A 1 20.01 27.34 -14.56
N THR A 2 19.42 26.16 -14.77
CA THR A 2 18.20 25.73 -14.08
C THR A 2 18.58 25.21 -12.69
N ILE A 3 18.20 25.93 -11.65
CA ILE A 3 18.39 25.47 -10.26
C ILE A 3 17.48 24.25 -10.05
N LYS A 4 18.08 23.08 -9.99
CA LYS A 4 17.37 21.82 -9.69
C LYS A 4 17.22 21.73 -8.18
N THR A 5 16.13 22.26 -7.63
CA THR A 5 15.73 22.03 -6.24
C THR A 5 15.14 20.63 -6.14
N THR A 6 15.97 19.67 -5.79
CA THR A 6 15.51 18.32 -5.44
C THR A 6 15.33 18.28 -3.94
N ASP A 7 14.14 17.93 -3.47
CA ASP A 7 13.96 17.58 -2.07
C ASP A 7 14.67 16.24 -1.83
N VAL A 8 15.94 16.34 -1.46
CA VAL A 8 16.80 15.19 -1.17
C VAL A 8 16.22 14.34 -0.04
N ARG A 9 15.39 14.91 0.83
CA ARG A 9 14.78 14.20 1.95
C ARG A 9 13.63 13.28 1.56
N SER A 10 13.05 13.47 0.39
CA SER A 10 11.89 12.68 -0.06
C SER A 10 12.25 11.28 -0.60
N SER A 11 13.52 11.03 -0.93
CA SER A 11 13.97 9.77 -1.53
C SER A 11 15.21 9.20 -0.82
N PRO A 12 15.12 8.00 -0.23
CA PRO A 12 16.27 7.34 0.37
C PRO A 12 17.47 7.17 -0.55
N ARG A 13 17.22 7.00 -1.86
CA ARG A 13 18.27 6.86 -2.88
C ARG A 13 19.02 8.16 -3.09
N GLU A 14 18.29 9.26 -3.20
CA GLU A 14 18.86 10.60 -3.34
C GLU A 14 19.66 10.99 -2.10
N GLN A 15 19.18 10.67 -0.91
CA GLN A 15 19.90 10.92 0.35
C GLN A 15 21.25 10.18 0.38
N ILE A 16 21.29 8.91 -0.03
CA ILE A 16 22.53 8.13 -0.10
C ILE A 16 23.53 8.74 -1.10
N ILE A 17 23.06 9.13 -2.29
CA ILE A 17 23.94 9.74 -3.30
C ILE A 17 24.45 11.11 -2.84
N HIS A 18 23.55 11.96 -2.34
CA HIS A 18 23.94 13.27 -1.79
C HIS A 18 25.01 13.14 -0.70
N ALA A 19 24.76 12.26 0.29
CA ALA A 19 25.73 12.01 1.35
C ALA A 19 27.07 11.50 0.82
N SER A 20 27.03 10.58 -0.15
CA SER A 20 28.23 10.04 -0.81
C SER A 20 29.04 11.11 -1.54
N GLU A 21 28.39 12.04 -2.21
CA GLU A 21 29.05 13.16 -2.89
C GLU A 21 29.68 14.14 -1.93
N VAL A 22 28.95 14.53 -0.88
CA VAL A 22 29.47 15.43 0.15
C VAL A 22 30.66 14.81 0.87
N ILE A 23 30.54 13.55 1.28
CA ILE A 23 31.59 12.80 2.00
C ILE A 23 32.78 12.49 1.08
N GLY A 24 32.54 12.19 -0.18
CA GLY A 24 33.57 11.81 -1.15
C GLY A 24 34.54 12.95 -1.52
N ARG A 25 34.17 14.22 -1.28
CA ARG A 25 35.02 15.39 -1.61
C ARG A 25 36.25 15.55 -0.73
N SER A 26 36.33 14.89 0.43
CA SER A 26 37.44 15.02 1.38
C SER A 26 37.69 13.70 2.10
N GLU A 27 38.96 13.24 2.09
CA GLU A 27 39.35 12.07 2.86
C GLU A 27 39.18 12.29 4.37
N VAL A 28 39.49 13.49 4.83
CA VAL A 28 39.32 13.88 6.22
C VAL A 28 37.85 13.80 6.61
N ARG A 29 36.95 14.28 5.74
CA ARG A 29 35.51 14.21 5.97
C ARG A 29 35.02 12.76 6.05
N ARG A 30 35.56 11.87 5.22
CA ARG A 30 35.27 10.42 5.29
C ARG A 30 35.65 9.86 6.65
N LYS A 31 36.85 10.14 7.16
CA LYS A 31 37.32 9.69 8.47
C LYS A 31 36.44 10.23 9.61
N VAL A 32 36.06 11.51 9.55
CA VAL A 32 35.17 12.14 10.54
C VAL A 32 33.77 11.51 10.53
N PHE A 33 33.16 11.32 9.36
CA PHE A 33 31.85 10.67 9.22
C PHE A 33 31.91 9.22 9.72
N GLU A 34 32.96 8.49 9.35
CA GLU A 34 33.15 7.12 9.75
C GLU A 34 33.24 6.97 11.27
N GLU A 35 33.95 7.87 11.94
CA GLU A 35 34.09 7.85 13.39
C GLU A 35 32.81 8.26 14.09
N ILE A 36 32.07 9.28 13.61
CA ILE A 36 30.76 9.65 14.16
C ILE A 36 29.77 8.48 14.10
N CYS A 37 29.77 7.73 12.99
CA CYS A 37 28.90 6.57 12.78
C CYS A 37 29.47 5.24 13.30
N ARG A 38 30.53 5.26 14.14
CA ARG A 38 31.17 4.06 14.66
C ARG A 38 30.47 3.50 15.91
N GLY A 39 30.13 2.21 15.85
CA GLY A 39 29.63 1.48 17.01
C GLY A 39 28.23 1.90 17.46
N LYS A 40 27.87 1.54 18.70
CA LYS A 40 26.53 1.76 19.28
C LYS A 40 26.33 3.19 19.84
N ARG A 41 27.40 3.91 20.12
CA ARG A 41 27.33 5.25 20.72
C ARG A 41 26.76 6.28 19.74
N ASN A 42 25.74 7.02 20.15
CA ASN A 42 25.03 7.95 19.27
C ASN A 42 25.66 9.35 19.18
N ALA A 43 26.48 9.75 20.14
CA ALA A 43 27.00 11.11 20.24
C ALA A 43 28.51 11.13 20.54
N ARG A 44 29.24 12.04 19.90
CA ARG A 44 30.69 12.24 20.09
C ARG A 44 31.02 13.72 20.07
N THR A 45 31.95 14.12 20.93
CA THR A 45 32.50 15.48 20.95
C THR A 45 33.61 15.62 19.91
N VAL A 46 33.94 16.87 19.54
CA VAL A 46 35.07 17.17 18.66
C VAL A 46 36.38 16.57 19.17
N ASN A 47 36.59 16.62 20.51
CA ASN A 47 37.83 16.08 21.13
C ASN A 47 37.91 14.56 20.98
N GLU A 48 36.80 13.85 21.22
CA GLU A 48 36.73 12.39 21.03
C GLU A 48 37.00 11.95 19.59
N ILE A 49 36.41 12.68 18.64
CA ILE A 49 36.63 12.40 17.21
C ILE A 49 38.10 12.70 16.83
N ALA A 50 38.65 13.81 17.29
CA ALA A 50 40.05 14.17 17.03
C ALA A 50 41.02 13.12 17.59
N SER A 51 40.82 12.70 18.85
CA SER A 51 41.65 11.65 19.48
C SER A 51 41.53 10.30 18.77
N ALA A 52 40.32 9.91 18.31
CA ALA A 52 40.10 8.63 17.65
C ALA A 52 40.62 8.59 16.22
N THR A 53 40.68 9.74 15.54
CA THR A 53 41.08 9.83 14.13
C THR A 53 42.52 10.32 13.93
N GLY A 54 43.14 10.84 14.97
CA GLY A 54 44.48 11.49 14.92
C GLY A 54 44.47 12.84 14.16
N LEU A 55 43.28 13.43 13.97
CA LEU A 55 43.12 14.69 13.23
C LEU A 55 43.14 15.89 14.19
N ASP A 56 43.57 17.05 13.68
CA ASP A 56 43.49 18.32 14.39
C ASP A 56 42.03 18.70 14.70
N ARG A 57 41.81 19.26 15.90
CA ARG A 57 40.45 19.63 16.37
C ARG A 57 39.73 20.63 15.48
N LYS A 58 40.48 21.63 14.96
CA LYS A 58 39.92 22.65 14.05
C LYS A 58 39.47 22.01 12.74
N LEU A 59 40.24 21.06 12.22
CA LEU A 59 39.93 20.32 11.03
C LEU A 59 38.69 19.43 11.22
N VAL A 60 38.62 18.67 12.32
CA VAL A 60 37.45 17.88 12.71
C VAL A 60 36.20 18.75 12.82
N PHE A 61 36.31 19.90 13.51
CA PHE A 61 35.20 20.84 13.64
C PHE A 61 34.67 21.35 12.28
N ASN A 62 35.59 21.74 11.39
CA ASN A 62 35.21 22.24 10.08
C ASN A 62 34.52 21.17 9.22
N GLU A 63 35.06 19.95 9.18
CA GLU A 63 34.49 18.87 8.39
C GLU A 63 33.16 18.35 8.98
N ALA A 64 33.05 18.27 10.30
CA ALA A 64 31.79 17.94 10.95
C ALA A 64 30.72 19.03 10.74
N ARG A 65 31.13 20.32 10.68
CA ARG A 65 30.23 21.43 10.33
C ARG A 65 29.70 21.29 8.89
N VAL A 66 30.52 20.85 7.95
CA VAL A 66 30.08 20.58 6.57
C VAL A 66 29.06 19.45 6.55
N LEU A 67 29.30 18.36 7.24
CA LEU A 67 28.35 17.24 7.36
C LEU A 67 27.02 17.69 7.97
N TYR A 68 27.06 18.49 9.05
CA TYR A 68 25.87 19.05 9.68
C TYR A 68 25.09 19.99 8.75
N ASN A 69 25.78 20.90 8.07
CA ASN A 69 25.14 21.85 7.15
C ASN A 69 24.47 21.14 5.95
N ASN A 70 24.92 19.96 5.60
CA ASN A 70 24.31 19.10 4.57
C ASN A 70 23.28 18.11 5.14
N GLY A 71 22.94 18.19 6.42
CA GLY A 71 21.92 17.35 7.06
C GLY A 71 22.30 15.88 7.18
N ILE A 72 23.61 15.55 7.17
CA ILE A 72 24.11 14.16 7.22
C ILE A 72 24.30 13.70 8.66
N ILE A 73 24.56 14.63 9.56
CA ILE A 73 24.68 14.41 11.02
C ILE A 73 23.91 15.49 11.76
N GLU A 74 23.59 15.24 13.00
CA GLU A 74 22.99 16.23 13.88
C GLU A 74 24.04 16.89 14.77
N ARG A 75 23.73 18.09 15.30
CA ARG A 75 24.60 18.81 16.24
C ARG A 75 23.80 19.25 17.45
N ARG A 76 24.34 18.95 18.63
CA ARG A 76 23.83 19.45 19.91
C ARG A 76 24.80 20.46 20.51
N LYS A 77 24.32 21.67 20.75
CA LYS A 77 25.05 22.72 21.45
C LYS A 77 24.33 23.03 22.76
N ILE A 78 24.98 22.75 23.88
CA ILE A 78 24.48 23.09 25.23
C ILE A 78 25.41 24.16 25.78
N LYS A 79 24.85 25.19 26.42
CA LYS A 79 25.65 26.27 27.07
C LYS A 79 26.66 25.64 28.03
N TRP A 80 27.91 26.08 27.96
CA TRP A 80 29.04 25.60 28.80
C TRP A 80 29.45 24.14 28.57
N LYS A 81 28.97 23.44 27.57
CA LYS A 81 29.41 22.08 27.20
C LYS A 81 30.06 22.06 25.82
N PRO A 82 31.02 21.14 25.55
CA PRO A 82 31.60 21.00 24.23
C PRO A 82 30.53 20.62 23.20
N ILE A 83 30.72 21.12 21.99
CA ILE A 83 29.84 20.77 20.88
C ILE A 83 29.89 19.25 20.64
N THR A 84 28.72 18.66 20.55
CA THR A 84 28.56 17.23 20.35
C THR A 84 27.85 16.98 19.01
N TYR A 85 28.40 16.08 18.22
CA TYR A 85 27.79 15.60 16.99
C TYR A 85 27.13 14.25 17.23
N LEU A 86 25.91 14.09 16.66
CA LEU A 86 25.14 12.88 16.78
C LEU A 86 25.03 12.24 15.39
N LYS A 87 25.07 10.92 15.37
CA LYS A 87 24.79 10.18 14.14
C LYS A 87 23.29 10.24 13.84
N ASP A 88 22.96 10.43 12.58
CA ASP A 88 21.63 10.21 12.07
C ASP A 88 21.43 8.72 11.79
N ASP A 89 20.26 8.18 12.17
CA ASP A 89 19.97 6.75 12.07
C ASP A 89 19.97 6.26 10.62
N PHE A 90 19.38 7.03 9.69
CA PHE A 90 19.33 6.66 8.27
C PHE A 90 20.73 6.56 7.67
N TYR A 91 21.57 7.58 7.89
CA TYR A 91 22.92 7.60 7.34
C TYR A 91 23.85 6.59 8.03
N SER A 92 23.64 6.33 9.31
CA SER A 92 24.37 5.32 10.06
C SER A 92 24.06 3.89 9.57
N GLN A 93 22.79 3.58 9.32
CA GLN A 93 22.37 2.29 8.76
C GLN A 93 22.90 2.07 7.34
N ASN A 94 22.97 3.13 6.53
CA ASN A 94 23.47 3.09 5.17
C ASN A 94 24.99 3.38 5.05
N LYS A 95 25.73 3.47 6.14
CA LYS A 95 27.15 3.84 6.18
C LYS A 95 28.01 3.08 5.16
N LYS A 96 27.91 1.75 5.12
CA LYS A 96 28.71 0.92 4.20
C LYS A 96 28.48 1.32 2.72
N LYS A 97 27.22 1.56 2.36
CA LYS A 97 26.82 1.92 1.00
C LYS A 97 27.29 3.33 0.64
N ILE A 98 27.12 4.27 1.57
CA ILE A 98 27.57 5.67 1.42
C ILE A 98 29.10 5.73 1.25
N MET A 99 29.86 5.03 2.08
CA MET A 99 31.32 4.98 2.00
C MET A 99 31.81 4.36 0.70
N LYS A 100 31.17 3.27 0.23
CA LYS A 100 31.46 2.68 -1.08
C LYS A 100 31.27 3.69 -2.21
N PHE A 101 30.16 4.41 -2.23
CA PHE A 101 29.86 5.39 -3.27
C PHE A 101 30.67 6.71 -3.12
N ALA A 102 31.16 7.02 -1.94
CA ALA A 102 32.07 8.14 -1.70
C ALA A 102 33.46 7.91 -2.31
N THR A 103 33.90 6.65 -2.43
CA THR A 103 35.19 6.28 -3.00
C THR A 103 35.12 5.79 -4.44
N ASP A 104 34.02 5.14 -4.81
CA ASP A 104 33.82 4.58 -6.16
C ASP A 104 32.77 5.40 -6.95
N LYS A 105 33.27 6.35 -7.75
CA LYS A 105 32.45 7.18 -8.62
C LYS A 105 31.67 6.34 -9.64
N ARG A 106 32.29 5.28 -10.21
CA ARG A 106 31.62 4.43 -11.21
C ARG A 106 30.44 3.67 -10.61
N ALA A 107 30.59 3.16 -9.39
CA ALA A 107 29.51 2.49 -8.67
C ALA A 107 28.39 3.48 -8.31
N ARG A 108 28.76 4.71 -7.90
CA ARG A 108 27.80 5.79 -7.61
C ARG A 108 27.00 6.18 -8.86
N ASP A 109 27.65 6.43 -9.99
CA ASP A 109 27.01 6.83 -11.25
C ASP A 109 26.09 5.74 -11.82
N LYS A 110 26.32 4.48 -11.43
CA LYS A 110 25.46 3.35 -11.78
C LYS A 110 24.26 3.18 -10.82
N PHE A 111 24.22 3.89 -9.72
CA PHE A 111 23.11 3.75 -8.76
C PHE A 111 21.87 4.49 -9.26
N PRO A 112 20.70 3.84 -9.27
CA PRO A 112 19.48 4.46 -9.79
C PRO A 112 19.00 5.59 -8.89
N THR A 113 18.86 6.77 -9.50
CA THR A 113 18.33 7.98 -8.87
C THR A 113 17.20 8.54 -9.72
N LYS A 114 16.52 9.56 -9.22
CA LYS A 114 15.49 10.31 -9.97
C LYS A 114 16.06 10.93 -11.27
N TRP A 115 17.35 11.26 -11.26
CA TRP A 115 18.05 11.88 -12.38
C TRP A 115 18.79 10.88 -13.30
N ASN A 116 18.98 9.66 -12.81
CA ASN A 116 19.51 8.53 -13.56
C ASN A 116 18.61 7.31 -13.30
N PRO A 117 17.36 7.35 -13.78
CA PRO A 117 16.43 6.24 -13.59
C PRO A 117 16.93 5.05 -14.40
N LYS A 118 17.38 4.02 -13.70
CA LYS A 118 17.51 2.71 -14.32
C LYS A 118 16.16 2.04 -14.24
N SER A 119 15.54 1.81 -15.37
CA SER A 119 14.41 0.91 -15.46
C SER A 119 14.86 -0.46 -14.97
N THR A 120 14.39 -0.87 -13.82
CA THR A 120 14.51 -2.25 -13.39
C THR A 120 13.44 -3.02 -14.17
N PHE A 121 13.85 -3.66 -15.26
CA PHE A 121 12.97 -4.63 -15.91
C PHE A 121 12.86 -5.83 -14.98
N THR A 122 11.73 -5.98 -14.31
CA THR A 122 11.39 -7.24 -13.67
C THR A 122 10.80 -8.12 -14.75
N ILE A 123 11.61 -9.02 -15.31
CA ILE A 123 11.11 -10.07 -16.20
C ILE A 123 10.42 -11.08 -15.29
N ILE A 124 9.12 -10.99 -15.21
CA ILE A 124 8.30 -12.05 -14.60
C ILE A 124 8.05 -13.05 -15.73
N ASN A 125 8.82 -14.14 -15.75
CA ASN A 125 8.50 -15.28 -16.58
C ASN A 125 7.25 -15.95 -15.99
N LEU A 126 6.09 -15.48 -16.41
CA LEU A 126 4.85 -16.17 -16.11
C LEU A 126 4.76 -17.36 -17.05
N PRO A 127 4.60 -18.59 -16.56
CA PRO A 127 4.30 -19.76 -17.40
C PRO A 127 2.85 -19.68 -17.91
N ILE A 128 2.41 -18.50 -18.33
CA ILE A 128 1.04 -18.17 -18.76
C ILE A 128 0.74 -18.73 -20.15
N LEU A 129 1.72 -19.19 -20.88
CA LEU A 129 1.61 -19.50 -22.31
C LEU A 129 0.57 -20.54 -22.68
N ARG A 130 -0.24 -21.07 -21.74
CA ARG A 130 -1.35 -21.99 -22.02
C ARG A 130 -2.59 -21.82 -21.14
N LYS A 131 -2.66 -20.80 -20.28
CA LYS A 131 -3.87 -20.58 -19.46
C LYS A 131 -4.65 -19.42 -20.05
N SER A 132 -5.85 -19.70 -20.54
CA SER A 132 -6.78 -18.67 -20.97
C SER A 132 -7.17 -17.80 -19.77
N ILE A 133 -7.19 -16.51 -19.97
CA ILE A 133 -7.81 -15.58 -19.01
C ILE A 133 -9.30 -15.88 -19.02
N ASP A 134 -9.83 -16.28 -17.88
CA ASP A 134 -11.23 -16.64 -17.73
C ASP A 134 -11.85 -15.79 -16.61
N ILE A 135 -12.48 -14.70 -17.00
CA ILE A 135 -13.20 -13.80 -16.10
C ILE A 135 -14.66 -13.71 -16.50
N LYS A 136 -15.54 -13.58 -15.53
CA LYS A 136 -16.96 -13.38 -15.77
C LYS A 136 -17.54 -12.33 -14.84
N HIS A 137 -18.21 -11.34 -15.42
CA HIS A 137 -19.05 -10.42 -14.67
C HIS A 137 -20.33 -11.14 -14.25
N LEU A 138 -20.73 -10.97 -12.98
CA LEU A 138 -21.94 -11.55 -12.39
C LEU A 138 -22.90 -10.45 -11.93
N THR A 139 -24.17 -10.70 -12.17
CA THR A 139 -25.27 -9.98 -11.53
C THR A 139 -25.86 -10.83 -10.42
N ILE A 140 -26.64 -10.24 -9.50
CA ILE A 140 -27.31 -10.98 -8.42
C ILE A 140 -28.27 -12.04 -8.94
N ASP A 141 -28.84 -11.84 -10.13
CA ASP A 141 -29.79 -12.77 -10.76
C ASP A 141 -29.12 -14.08 -11.23
N GLU A 142 -27.79 -14.10 -11.41
CA GLU A 142 -27.04 -15.29 -11.79
C GLU A 142 -26.54 -16.11 -10.59
N ILE A 143 -26.79 -15.64 -9.36
CA ILE A 143 -26.33 -16.25 -8.10
C ILE A 143 -27.47 -17.04 -7.50
N ASP A 144 -27.35 -18.38 -7.44
CA ASP A 144 -28.40 -19.26 -6.95
C ASP A 144 -28.80 -18.96 -5.49
N SER A 145 -27.82 -18.57 -4.66
CA SER A 145 -28.10 -18.16 -3.26
C SER A 145 -29.02 -16.95 -3.15
N PHE A 146 -29.14 -16.17 -4.21
CA PHE A 146 -30.00 -14.99 -4.28
C PHE A 146 -31.28 -15.25 -5.12
N GLY A 147 -31.64 -16.49 -5.37
CA GLY A 147 -32.73 -16.88 -6.28
C GLY A 147 -34.06 -16.18 -6.06
N LYS A 148 -34.41 -15.84 -4.79
CA LYS A 148 -35.66 -15.12 -4.47
C LYS A 148 -35.72 -13.71 -5.08
N VAL A 149 -34.61 -13.10 -5.48
CA VAL A 149 -34.61 -11.75 -6.10
C VAL A 149 -35.34 -11.73 -7.46
N ALA A 150 -35.42 -12.87 -8.14
CA ALA A 150 -36.13 -12.99 -9.40
C ALA A 150 -37.65 -12.69 -9.29
N GLU A 151 -38.22 -12.89 -8.11
CA GLU A 151 -39.63 -12.65 -7.83
C GLU A 151 -39.94 -11.17 -7.50
N VAL A 152 -38.90 -10.40 -7.18
CA VAL A 152 -39.05 -9.01 -6.73
C VAL A 152 -39.21 -8.07 -7.93
N ARG A 153 -40.28 -7.29 -7.90
CA ARG A 153 -40.53 -6.21 -8.85
C ARG A 153 -40.52 -4.88 -8.13
N LEU A 154 -39.50 -4.08 -8.40
CA LEU A 154 -39.44 -2.72 -7.85
C LEU A 154 -40.43 -1.81 -8.59
N GLY A 155 -41.18 -1.02 -7.84
CA GLY A 155 -42.05 0.00 -8.44
C GLY A 155 -41.26 1.15 -9.09
N PRO A 156 -41.87 1.94 -9.99
CA PRO A 156 -41.16 3.02 -10.69
C PRO A 156 -40.69 4.16 -9.79
N LYS A 157 -41.12 4.21 -8.56
CA LYS A 157 -40.71 5.19 -7.53
C LYS A 157 -39.88 4.56 -6.41
N ALA A 158 -39.30 3.37 -6.64
CA ALA A 158 -38.46 2.73 -5.62
C ALA A 158 -37.20 3.57 -5.40
N GLU A 159 -37.03 4.09 -4.21
CA GLU A 159 -35.86 4.87 -3.80
C GLU A 159 -34.86 3.96 -3.10
N ASN A 160 -33.59 4.18 -3.39
CA ASN A 160 -32.50 3.45 -2.73
C ASN A 160 -32.52 3.72 -1.23
N THR A 161 -32.48 2.67 -0.44
CA THR A 161 -32.55 2.74 1.03
C THR A 161 -31.15 2.68 1.63
N PRO A 162 -30.70 3.75 2.32
CA PRO A 162 -29.44 3.71 3.03
C PRO A 162 -29.45 2.64 4.13
N ILE A 163 -28.50 1.72 4.08
CA ILE A 163 -28.36 0.63 5.06
C ILE A 163 -26.99 0.70 5.73
N LEU A 164 -26.89 0.22 6.98
CA LEU A 164 -25.61 0.03 7.68
C LEU A 164 -24.84 -1.13 7.06
N GLU A 165 -23.51 -1.03 7.00
CA GLU A 165 -22.64 -2.13 6.54
C GLU A 165 -22.87 -3.39 7.37
N GLU A 166 -22.91 -3.26 8.69
CA GLU A 166 -23.13 -4.35 9.64
C GLU A 166 -24.50 -5.05 9.44
N THR A 167 -25.57 -4.27 9.24
CA THR A 167 -26.90 -4.84 8.98
C THR A 167 -26.92 -5.64 7.68
N PHE A 168 -26.28 -5.10 6.63
CA PHE A 168 -26.22 -5.80 5.34
C PHE A 168 -25.34 -7.04 5.41
N GLN A 169 -24.22 -6.98 6.13
CA GLN A 169 -23.34 -8.11 6.38
C GLN A 169 -24.07 -9.24 7.10
N THR A 170 -24.77 -8.93 8.19
CA THR A 170 -25.56 -9.90 8.96
C THR A 170 -26.64 -10.55 8.10
N GLY A 171 -27.34 -9.77 7.28
CA GLY A 171 -28.33 -10.31 6.35
C GLY A 171 -27.71 -11.26 5.31
N LEU A 172 -26.57 -10.93 4.74
CA LEU A 172 -25.85 -11.82 3.84
C LEU A 172 -25.42 -13.10 4.53
N GLN A 173 -24.93 -13.04 5.77
CA GLN A 173 -24.56 -14.22 6.56
C GLN A 173 -25.76 -15.15 6.75
N LYS A 174 -26.94 -14.62 7.12
CA LYS A 174 -28.18 -15.40 7.22
C LYS A 174 -28.58 -16.04 5.88
N ILE A 175 -28.52 -15.29 4.77
CA ILE A 175 -28.83 -15.80 3.42
C ILE A 175 -27.87 -16.94 3.01
N LEU A 176 -26.59 -16.82 3.34
CA LEU A 176 -25.59 -17.83 3.04
C LEU A 176 -25.53 -18.95 4.09
N CYS A 177 -26.37 -18.92 5.10
CA CYS A 177 -26.37 -19.86 6.23
C CYS A 177 -25.00 -19.95 6.92
N GLU A 178 -24.29 -18.82 7.03
CA GLU A 178 -23.04 -18.75 7.79
C GLU A 178 -23.37 -18.69 9.27
N GLU A 179 -23.07 -19.78 9.97
CA GLU A 179 -23.22 -19.93 11.42
C GLU A 179 -21.86 -19.67 12.08
N GLY A 180 -21.66 -18.52 12.66
CA GLY A 180 -20.44 -18.20 13.40
C GLY A 180 -20.15 -16.71 13.44
N GLU A 181 -19.50 -16.28 14.50
CA GLU A 181 -18.90 -14.96 14.55
C GLU A 181 -17.79 -14.88 13.52
N PHE A 182 -17.93 -13.98 12.57
CA PHE A 182 -16.85 -13.65 11.64
C PHE A 182 -15.80 -12.88 12.43
N ASN A 183 -14.87 -13.58 13.04
CA ASN A 183 -13.71 -12.97 13.63
C ASN A 183 -12.87 -12.39 12.49
N ASP A 184 -12.79 -11.07 12.44
CA ASP A 184 -11.89 -10.33 11.55
C ASP A 184 -10.48 -10.89 11.76
N TRP A 185 -9.96 -11.61 10.79
CA TRP A 185 -8.63 -12.23 10.83
C TRP A 185 -7.52 -11.18 10.67
N GLY A 186 -7.73 -10.03 11.36
CA GLY A 186 -6.65 -9.06 11.57
C GLY A 186 -6.06 -8.41 10.32
N GLY A 187 -6.78 -8.40 9.24
CA GLY A 187 -6.39 -7.69 8.04
C GLY A 187 -7.64 -7.23 7.31
N GLU A 188 -7.93 -5.96 7.33
CA GLU A 188 -9.01 -5.24 6.64
C GLU A 188 -9.14 -5.58 5.13
N GLY A 189 -9.11 -6.87 4.77
CA GLY A 189 -9.13 -7.33 3.38
C GLY A 189 -10.52 -7.38 2.78
N ASN A 190 -11.46 -7.98 3.50
CA ASN A 190 -12.85 -8.20 3.08
C ASN A 190 -13.77 -7.89 4.24
N ASP A 191 -14.94 -7.31 3.95
CA ASP A 191 -15.96 -7.07 4.97
C ASP A 191 -16.73 -8.36 5.28
N LEU A 192 -16.81 -9.30 4.33
CA LEU A 192 -17.37 -10.65 4.52
C LEU A 192 -16.69 -11.63 3.56
N PHE A 193 -16.34 -12.81 4.07
CA PHE A 193 -15.90 -13.96 3.27
C PHE A 193 -16.80 -15.17 3.58
N SER A 194 -17.24 -15.89 2.54
CA SER A 194 -18.01 -17.13 2.70
C SER A 194 -17.56 -18.16 1.67
N SER A 195 -17.60 -19.44 2.06
CA SER A 195 -17.41 -20.58 1.16
C SER A 195 -18.75 -21.25 0.79
N ARG A 196 -19.87 -20.60 1.11
CA ARG A 196 -21.21 -21.19 0.96
C ARG A 196 -22.06 -20.58 -0.15
N LEU A 197 -21.49 -19.68 -0.95
CA LEU A 197 -22.23 -19.11 -2.09
C LEU A 197 -22.55 -20.22 -3.09
N MET A 198 -23.83 -20.35 -3.45
CA MET A 198 -24.25 -21.24 -4.52
C MET A 198 -24.26 -20.48 -5.85
N LEU A 199 -23.54 -21.01 -6.81
CA LEU A 199 -23.44 -20.46 -8.16
C LEU A 199 -23.50 -21.59 -9.19
N ARG A 200 -24.53 -21.62 -10.01
CA ARG A 200 -24.75 -22.67 -11.04
C ARG A 200 -24.73 -24.10 -10.43
N GLY A 201 -25.42 -24.26 -9.32
CA GLY A 201 -25.52 -25.54 -8.60
C GLY A 201 -24.26 -25.98 -7.86
N LYS A 202 -23.23 -25.14 -7.78
CA LYS A 202 -21.96 -25.45 -7.08
C LYS A 202 -21.70 -24.46 -5.96
N ARG A 203 -21.07 -24.92 -4.91
CA ARG A 203 -20.51 -24.05 -3.87
C ARG A 203 -19.23 -23.41 -4.36
N VAL A 204 -19.12 -22.10 -4.18
CA VAL A 204 -17.94 -21.29 -4.50
C VAL A 204 -17.63 -20.36 -3.35
N SER A 205 -16.36 -19.97 -3.26
CA SER A 205 -15.95 -18.97 -2.27
C SER A 205 -16.20 -17.55 -2.78
N VAL A 206 -16.75 -16.69 -1.90
CA VAL A 206 -17.06 -15.30 -2.21
C VAL A 206 -16.43 -14.36 -1.18
N ALA A 207 -15.96 -13.23 -1.65
CA ALA A 207 -15.53 -12.10 -0.85
C ALA A 207 -16.39 -10.88 -1.18
N PHE A 208 -16.92 -10.21 -0.15
CA PHE A 208 -17.71 -9.00 -0.29
C PHE A 208 -16.92 -7.80 0.25
N GLY A 209 -17.01 -6.69 -0.49
CA GLY A 209 -16.70 -5.36 -0.02
C GLY A 209 -17.99 -4.58 0.15
N LEU A 210 -18.29 -4.13 1.36
CA LEU A 210 -19.56 -3.48 1.71
C LEU A 210 -19.36 -1.98 1.90
N LYS A 211 -20.36 -1.19 1.50
CA LYS A 211 -20.40 0.26 1.71
C LYS A 211 -21.77 0.70 2.19
N GLY A 212 -21.81 1.10 3.44
CA GLY A 212 -23.03 1.52 4.11
C GLY A 212 -23.36 3.01 3.93
N ARG A 213 -24.38 3.43 4.68
CA ARG A 213 -24.96 4.79 4.65
C ARG A 213 -23.97 5.92 4.98
N GLY A 214 -22.81 5.62 5.55
CA GLY A 214 -21.75 6.62 5.80
C GLY A 214 -21.16 7.20 4.50
N THR A 215 -21.20 6.45 3.40
CA THR A 215 -20.77 6.91 2.08
C THR A 215 -21.96 7.60 1.39
N LYS A 216 -21.75 8.83 0.91
CA LYS A 216 -22.79 9.63 0.25
C LYS A 216 -22.53 9.79 -1.25
N GLY A 217 -23.63 9.88 -2.03
CA GLY A 217 -23.58 10.07 -3.49
C GLY A 217 -23.01 8.85 -4.21
N LYS A 218 -22.61 9.00 -5.47
CA LYS A 218 -22.09 7.92 -6.30
C LYS A 218 -20.80 7.33 -5.72
N LEU A 219 -20.71 6.00 -5.67
CA LEU A 219 -19.52 5.29 -5.21
C LEU A 219 -18.44 5.33 -6.29
N THR A 220 -17.31 5.92 -5.99
CA THR A 220 -16.14 6.01 -6.87
C THR A 220 -14.95 5.29 -6.23
N PRO A 221 -13.90 4.93 -7.00
CA PRO A 221 -12.71 4.27 -6.44
C PRO A 221 -12.10 5.00 -5.24
N LYS A 222 -12.13 6.34 -5.23
CA LYS A 222 -11.62 7.15 -4.12
C LYS A 222 -12.37 6.96 -2.79
N LYS A 223 -13.63 6.52 -2.85
CA LYS A 223 -14.47 6.26 -1.66
C LYS A 223 -14.35 4.82 -1.14
N LEU A 224 -13.59 3.98 -1.82
CA LEU A 224 -13.33 2.59 -1.47
C LEU A 224 -12.05 2.45 -0.65
N GLY A 225 -12.20 2.56 0.69
CA GLY A 225 -11.08 2.60 1.64
C GLY A 225 -10.48 4.00 1.81
N LYS A 226 -9.67 4.17 2.85
CA LYS A 226 -9.02 5.46 3.16
C LYS A 226 -8.11 5.98 2.05
N GLN A 227 -7.56 5.07 1.23
CA GLN A 227 -6.62 5.37 0.14
C GLN A 227 -7.16 4.92 -1.24
N GLY A 228 -8.42 4.54 -1.35
CA GLY A 228 -8.99 4.00 -2.59
C GLY A 228 -8.51 2.58 -2.91
N ASP A 229 -8.05 1.83 -1.92
CA ASP A 229 -7.36 0.54 -2.07
C ASP A 229 -8.23 -0.69 -1.73
N GLN A 230 -9.51 -0.48 -1.34
CA GLN A 230 -10.39 -1.57 -0.89
C GLN A 230 -10.60 -2.65 -1.95
N ILE A 231 -10.72 -2.26 -3.24
CA ILE A 231 -10.84 -3.25 -4.33
C ILE A 231 -9.58 -4.13 -4.40
N GLN A 232 -8.40 -3.54 -4.32
CA GLN A 232 -7.15 -4.30 -4.34
C GLN A 232 -7.06 -5.26 -3.15
N ARG A 233 -7.49 -4.82 -1.97
CA ARG A 233 -7.52 -5.65 -0.75
C ARG A 233 -8.53 -6.78 -0.89
N LEU A 234 -9.73 -6.50 -1.41
CA LEU A 234 -10.77 -7.48 -1.67
C LEU A 234 -10.24 -8.67 -2.50
N PHE A 235 -9.51 -8.38 -3.57
CA PHE A 235 -8.97 -9.41 -4.47
C PHE A 235 -7.72 -10.14 -3.94
N ARG A 236 -7.15 -9.77 -2.79
CA ARG A 236 -6.04 -10.52 -2.17
C ARG A 236 -6.48 -11.87 -1.60
N GLY A 237 -7.74 -11.99 -1.21
CA GLY A 237 -8.30 -13.22 -0.67
C GLY A 237 -8.33 -14.37 -1.66
N PRO A 238 -8.50 -15.62 -1.18
CA PRO A 238 -8.54 -16.83 -2.01
C PRO A 238 -9.89 -17.05 -2.70
N ALA A 239 -10.83 -16.11 -2.64
CA ALA A 239 -12.17 -16.25 -3.21
C ALA A 239 -12.14 -16.46 -4.73
N GLU A 240 -13.22 -17.06 -5.23
CA GLU A 240 -13.51 -17.20 -6.66
C GLU A 240 -14.42 -16.08 -7.17
N VAL A 241 -15.31 -15.57 -6.29
CA VAL A 241 -16.28 -14.51 -6.57
C VAL A 241 -15.92 -13.29 -5.73
N PHE A 242 -15.91 -12.12 -6.36
CA PHE A 242 -15.62 -10.83 -5.71
C PHE A 242 -16.77 -9.87 -6.00
N LEU A 243 -17.46 -9.44 -4.94
CA LEU A 243 -18.63 -8.57 -5.05
C LEU A 243 -18.42 -7.30 -4.24
N ILE A 244 -18.78 -6.16 -4.82
CA ILE A 244 -18.88 -4.88 -4.12
C ILE A 244 -20.35 -4.52 -3.98
N GLN A 245 -20.78 -4.21 -2.76
CA GLN A 245 -22.12 -3.72 -2.49
C GLN A 245 -22.10 -2.26 -2.06
N TYR A 246 -23.09 -1.51 -2.56
CA TYR A 246 -23.38 -0.16 -2.13
C TYR A 246 -24.87 0.15 -2.27
N TRP A 247 -25.46 0.79 -1.28
CA TRP A 247 -26.87 1.15 -1.25
C TRP A 247 -27.31 2.19 -2.29
N GLY A 248 -26.36 2.85 -2.98
CA GLY A 248 -26.59 3.87 -4.00
C GLY A 248 -26.01 3.47 -5.35
N GLN A 249 -25.75 4.47 -6.18
CA GLN A 249 -25.18 4.25 -7.51
C GLN A 249 -23.68 3.97 -7.43
N ILE A 250 -23.22 2.94 -8.13
CA ILE A 250 -21.81 2.59 -8.32
C ILE A 250 -21.30 3.20 -9.63
N ASP A 251 -20.11 3.79 -9.61
CA ASP A 251 -19.47 4.35 -10.79
C ASP A 251 -18.86 3.23 -11.64
N GLU A 252 -18.95 3.36 -12.95
CA GLU A 252 -18.41 2.39 -13.91
C GLU A 252 -16.90 2.15 -13.70
N SER A 253 -16.16 3.18 -13.29
CA SER A 253 -14.73 3.06 -13.00
C SER A 253 -14.41 2.09 -11.86
N VAL A 254 -15.36 1.82 -10.95
CA VAL A 254 -15.22 0.78 -9.91
C VAL A 254 -15.27 -0.60 -10.56
N VAL A 255 -16.23 -0.82 -11.43
CA VAL A 255 -16.43 -2.10 -12.16
C VAL A 255 -15.26 -2.38 -13.09
N GLU A 256 -14.78 -1.34 -13.81
CA GLU A 256 -13.57 -1.45 -14.66
C GLU A 256 -12.33 -1.82 -13.85
N GLN A 257 -12.13 -1.20 -12.68
CA GLN A 257 -11.01 -1.54 -11.81
C GLN A 257 -11.12 -2.99 -11.31
N MET A 258 -12.31 -3.45 -10.93
CA MET A 258 -12.53 -4.84 -10.56
C MET A 258 -12.22 -5.79 -11.72
N LYS A 259 -12.66 -5.48 -12.94
CA LYS A 259 -12.37 -6.23 -14.17
C LYS A 259 -10.87 -6.38 -14.41
N LEU A 260 -10.12 -5.28 -14.30
CA LEU A 260 -8.66 -5.31 -14.49
C LEU A 260 -7.95 -6.21 -13.47
N ILE A 261 -8.36 -6.12 -12.19
CA ILE A 261 -7.76 -6.93 -11.15
C ILE A 261 -8.19 -8.40 -11.28
N ALA A 262 -9.46 -8.68 -11.62
CA ALA A 262 -9.93 -10.03 -11.92
C ALA A 262 -9.13 -10.67 -13.08
N THR A 263 -8.86 -9.89 -14.14
CA THR A 263 -8.03 -10.31 -15.27
C THR A 263 -6.64 -10.72 -14.82
N ALA A 264 -5.98 -9.86 -14.05
CA ALA A 264 -4.64 -10.15 -13.51
C ALA A 264 -4.65 -11.39 -12.60
N LYS A 265 -5.64 -11.50 -11.71
CA LYS A 265 -5.80 -12.65 -10.80
C LYS A 265 -6.06 -13.95 -11.56
N SER A 266 -6.94 -13.95 -12.54
CA SER A 266 -7.22 -15.12 -13.40
C SER A 266 -5.95 -15.56 -14.14
N ALA A 267 -5.21 -14.61 -14.70
CA ALA A 267 -3.94 -14.90 -15.39
C ALA A 267 -2.90 -15.53 -14.46
N LEU A 268 -2.78 -15.02 -13.22
CA LEU A 268 -1.81 -15.51 -12.23
C LEU A 268 -2.20 -16.90 -11.68
N GLU A 269 -3.47 -17.07 -11.31
CA GLU A 269 -3.95 -18.30 -10.69
C GLU A 269 -4.36 -19.38 -11.69
N GLY A 270 -4.64 -19.00 -12.93
CA GLY A 270 -5.04 -19.92 -14.02
C GLY A 270 -6.38 -20.58 -13.77
N ARG A 271 -7.29 -19.85 -13.11
CA ARG A 271 -8.68 -20.28 -12.85
C ARG A 271 -9.66 -19.16 -13.17
N ARG A 272 -10.94 -19.53 -13.29
CA ARG A 272 -12.01 -18.55 -13.47
C ARG A 272 -12.15 -17.68 -12.26
N ILE A 273 -12.28 -16.37 -12.50
CA ILE A 273 -12.57 -15.35 -11.49
C ILE A 273 -13.87 -14.66 -11.86
N TYR A 274 -14.78 -14.59 -10.90
CA TYR A 274 -16.04 -13.87 -11.02
C TYR A 274 -15.94 -12.54 -10.29
N TYR A 275 -16.52 -11.50 -10.84
CA TYR A 275 -16.61 -10.19 -10.22
C TYR A 275 -17.96 -9.55 -10.52
N GLY A 276 -18.44 -8.68 -9.67
CA GLY A 276 -19.70 -7.99 -9.89
C GLY A 276 -19.99 -6.95 -8.81
N GLU A 277 -21.03 -6.18 -9.05
CA GLU A 277 -21.53 -5.18 -8.12
C GLU A 277 -22.97 -5.53 -7.70
N ILE A 278 -23.33 -5.05 -6.50
CA ILE A 278 -24.67 -5.04 -5.93
C ILE A 278 -24.96 -3.56 -5.66
N ASP A 279 -25.60 -2.91 -6.60
CA ASP A 279 -25.91 -1.49 -6.51
C ASP A 279 -27.15 -1.21 -5.63
N GLY A 280 -27.64 0.03 -5.61
CA GLY A 280 -28.79 0.42 -4.80
C GLY A 280 -30.09 -0.31 -5.17
N GLN A 281 -30.32 -0.58 -6.46
CA GLN A 281 -31.50 -1.31 -6.91
C GLN A 281 -31.39 -2.79 -6.53
N ASP A 282 -30.25 -3.39 -6.72
CA ASP A 282 -29.98 -4.77 -6.35
C ASP A 282 -29.99 -4.95 -4.82
N THR A 283 -29.45 -3.98 -4.08
CA THR A 283 -29.57 -3.92 -2.61
C THR A 283 -31.03 -3.93 -2.18
N LEU A 284 -31.86 -3.10 -2.81
CA LEU A 284 -33.28 -3.02 -2.50
C LEU A 284 -34.04 -4.33 -2.80
N ARG A 285 -33.72 -4.98 -3.94
CA ARG A 285 -34.26 -6.29 -4.30
C ARG A 285 -33.90 -7.36 -3.27
N LEU A 286 -32.65 -7.39 -2.81
CA LEU A 286 -32.20 -8.31 -1.76
C LEU A 286 -32.95 -8.07 -0.45
N LEU A 287 -33.08 -6.81 -0.02
CA LEU A 287 -33.81 -6.44 1.19
C LEU A 287 -35.29 -6.88 1.15
N GLN A 288 -35.92 -6.76 -0.02
CA GLN A 288 -37.33 -7.19 -0.18
C GLN A 288 -37.47 -8.71 -0.28
N ALA A 289 -36.56 -9.39 -1.01
CA ALA A 289 -36.59 -10.82 -1.20
C ALA A 289 -36.32 -11.62 0.09
N TYR A 290 -35.48 -11.06 0.95
CA TYR A 290 -34.97 -11.74 2.16
C TYR A 290 -35.20 -10.89 3.43
N ARG A 291 -36.37 -10.26 3.53
CA ARG A 291 -36.70 -9.33 4.64
C ARG A 291 -36.32 -9.91 5.99
N ASP A 292 -36.71 -11.15 6.28
CA ASP A 292 -36.48 -11.84 7.55
C ASP A 292 -34.96 -11.99 7.89
N CYS A 293 -34.11 -11.88 6.90
CA CYS A 293 -32.66 -11.94 7.08
C CYS A 293 -32.05 -10.59 7.50
N PHE A 294 -32.73 -9.49 7.15
CA PHE A 294 -32.25 -8.12 7.40
C PHE A 294 -32.97 -7.43 8.59
N GLU A 295 -33.96 -8.07 9.19
CA GLU A 295 -34.58 -7.73 10.44
C GLU A 295 -33.87 -8.49 11.58
#